data_749c4a3c8a914752c3d2c82423c552c2
#
_entry.id   749c4a3c8a914752c3d2c82423c552c2
#
_cell.length_a   1.000
_cell.length_b   1.000
_cell.length_c   1.000
_cell.angle_alpha   90.00
_cell.angle_beta   90.00
_cell.angle_gamma   90.00
#
_symmetry.space_group_name_H-M   'P 1'
#
loop_
_entity.id
_entity.type
_entity.pdbx_description
1 polymer ?
#
loop_
_entity_poly.entity_id
_entity_poly.type
_entity_poly.pdbx_seq_one_letter_code
_entity_poly.pdbx_strand_id
1 'polypeptide(L)'
;MCVFHHEAPQHRIPDLVLKYEKPSKVLEQCDESLKPLIEKMLKVMVHVDDRECVIDYKVRTLKAGDTGSGIYGYHLDCCNDIWDDFEPETHLIYSTVVGTKFLLDPIDITGYNSVQEVLANTESMEYNAPVEWVHQYTSKVLHSCPIVEEDCQRILIRVTAGFKDRIKHAKRK
;
A
#
# COMPACT_ATOMS: atom_id res chain seq x y z
N MET A 1 -9.78 -7.36 -6.03
CA MET A 1 -8.48 -6.89 -5.59
C MET A 1 -7.62 -6.39 -6.75
N CYS A 2 -7.41 -7.18 -7.78
CA CYS A 2 -6.70 -6.79 -9.00
C CYS A 2 -7.56 -5.84 -9.84
N VAL A 3 -7.02 -4.67 -10.26
CA VAL A 3 -7.80 -3.62 -10.92
C VAL A 3 -7.36 -3.42 -12.37
N PHE A 4 -6.09 -3.08 -12.60
CA PHE A 4 -5.55 -2.91 -13.94
C PHE A 4 -4.03 -3.11 -13.97
N HIS A 5 -3.51 -3.36 -15.16
CA HIS A 5 -2.08 -3.53 -15.42
C HIS A 5 -1.44 -2.23 -15.94
N HIS A 6 -0.21 -1.99 -15.51
CA HIS A 6 0.63 -0.92 -16.04
C HIS A 6 2.07 -1.40 -16.12
N GLU A 7 2.62 -1.42 -17.32
CA GLU A 7 4.00 -1.85 -17.55
C GLU A 7 5.00 -0.90 -16.85
N ALA A 8 5.96 -1.46 -16.12
CA ALA A 8 7.00 -0.68 -15.46
C ALA A 8 7.90 0.04 -16.47
N PRO A 9 8.48 1.20 -16.12
CA PRO A 9 9.51 1.83 -16.93
C PRO A 9 10.66 0.85 -17.22
N GLN A 10 11.10 0.80 -18.47
CA GLN A 10 12.17 -0.11 -18.92
C GLN A 10 13.58 0.39 -18.57
N HIS A 11 13.69 1.53 -17.95
CA HIS A 11 14.95 2.15 -17.57
C HIS A 11 14.87 2.65 -16.12
N ARG A 12 16.04 2.84 -15.52
CA ARG A 12 16.14 3.43 -14.18
C ARG A 12 15.65 4.87 -14.18
N ILE A 13 14.86 5.22 -13.18
CA ILE A 13 14.38 6.59 -12.95
C ILE A 13 15.00 7.16 -11.67
N PRO A 14 14.99 8.49 -11.44
CA PRO A 14 15.54 9.06 -10.21
C PRO A 14 14.86 8.54 -8.95
N ASP A 15 15.64 8.18 -7.93
CA ASP A 15 15.11 7.85 -6.61
C ASP A 15 14.43 9.08 -6.00
N LEU A 16 13.22 8.88 -5.50
CA LEU A 16 12.43 9.91 -4.83
C LEU A 16 11.42 9.24 -3.89
N VAL A 17 11.32 9.76 -2.67
CA VAL A 17 10.35 9.27 -1.68
C VAL A 17 9.46 10.42 -1.21
N LEU A 18 8.18 10.32 -1.50
CA LEU A 18 7.13 11.22 -1.03
C LEU A 18 6.10 10.39 -0.26
N LYS A 19 5.81 10.79 1.00
CA LYS A 19 4.89 10.07 1.87
C LYS A 19 3.67 10.92 2.20
N TYR A 20 2.47 10.35 2.02
CA TYR A 20 1.21 11.00 2.35
C TYR A 20 1.06 12.41 1.75
N GLU A 21 1.53 12.56 0.53
CA GLU A 21 1.53 13.84 -0.16
C GLU A 21 0.24 14.07 -0.96
N LYS A 22 -0.07 15.34 -1.18
CA LYS A 22 -1.19 15.71 -2.06
C LYS A 22 -0.96 15.21 -3.48
N PRO A 23 -2.01 14.75 -4.19
CA PRO A 23 -1.88 14.30 -5.57
C PRO A 23 -1.21 15.31 -6.50
N SER A 24 -1.52 16.61 -6.37
CA SER A 24 -0.92 17.68 -7.18
C SER A 24 0.60 17.75 -7.01
N LYS A 25 1.10 17.61 -5.78
CA LYS A 25 2.53 17.63 -5.49
C LYS A 25 3.24 16.41 -6.07
N VAL A 26 2.63 15.24 -5.95
CA VAL A 26 3.21 14.01 -6.52
C VAL A 26 3.26 14.09 -8.05
N LEU A 27 2.20 14.55 -8.71
CA LEU A 27 2.16 14.72 -10.16
C LEU A 27 3.17 15.75 -10.67
N GLU A 28 3.48 16.77 -9.87
CA GLU A 28 4.52 17.76 -10.20
C GLU A 28 5.93 17.18 -10.11
N GLN A 29 6.20 16.30 -9.14
CA GLN A 29 7.55 15.83 -8.81
C GLN A 29 7.88 14.43 -9.30
N CYS A 30 6.88 13.61 -9.64
CA CYS A 30 7.11 12.24 -10.10
C CYS A 30 7.80 12.19 -11.46
N ASP A 31 8.37 11.04 -11.78
CA ASP A 31 8.89 10.81 -13.13
C ASP A 31 7.76 10.86 -14.16
N GLU A 32 8.03 11.47 -15.30
CA GLU A 32 7.05 11.63 -16.39
C GLU A 32 6.46 10.29 -16.86
N SER A 33 7.25 9.23 -16.84
CA SER A 33 6.81 7.88 -17.23
C SER A 33 5.76 7.29 -16.30
N LEU A 34 5.64 7.78 -15.06
CA LEU A 34 4.70 7.30 -14.06
C LEU A 34 3.44 8.17 -13.92
N LYS A 35 3.41 9.35 -14.54
CA LYS A 35 2.21 10.21 -14.50
C LYS A 35 0.94 9.52 -15.02
N PRO A 36 0.94 8.83 -16.16
CA PRO A 36 -0.26 8.14 -16.65
C PRO A 36 -0.80 7.11 -15.67
N LEU A 37 0.09 6.38 -14.99
CA LEU A 37 -0.28 5.43 -13.96
C LEU A 37 -0.98 6.11 -12.79
N ILE A 38 -0.37 7.16 -12.24
CA ILE A 38 -0.91 7.89 -11.08
C ILE A 38 -2.26 8.52 -11.44
N GLU A 39 -2.37 9.15 -12.60
CA GLU A 39 -3.63 9.75 -13.07
C GLU A 39 -4.74 8.71 -13.22
N LYS A 40 -4.43 7.52 -13.74
CA LYS A 40 -5.38 6.42 -13.84
C LYS A 40 -5.79 5.88 -12.47
N MET A 41 -4.85 5.72 -11.54
CA MET A 41 -5.15 5.33 -10.17
C MET A 41 -6.09 6.33 -9.49
N LEU A 42 -5.86 7.63 -9.66
CA LEU A 42 -6.74 8.67 -9.11
C LEU A 42 -8.15 8.62 -9.71
N LYS A 43 -8.28 8.39 -11.02
CA LYS A 43 -9.58 8.24 -11.68
C LYS A 43 -10.35 7.02 -11.16
N VAL A 44 -9.67 5.90 -10.99
CA VAL A 44 -10.27 4.69 -10.42
C VAL A 44 -10.71 4.95 -8.98
N MET A 45 -9.87 5.61 -8.18
CA MET A 45 -10.17 5.87 -6.78
C MET A 45 -11.45 6.72 -6.61
N VAL A 46 -11.67 7.73 -7.44
CA VAL A 46 -12.89 8.55 -7.38
C VAL A 46 -14.17 7.71 -7.49
N HIS A 47 -14.14 6.62 -8.26
CA HIS A 47 -15.29 5.70 -8.40
C HIS A 47 -15.44 4.72 -7.26
N VAL A 48 -14.33 4.38 -6.58
CA VAL A 48 -14.31 3.38 -5.49
C VAL A 48 -14.57 4.05 -4.14
N ASP A 49 -13.92 5.19 -3.91
CA ASP A 49 -13.96 5.94 -2.66
C ASP A 49 -13.66 7.41 -2.98
N ASP A 50 -14.66 8.26 -2.88
CA ASP A 50 -14.58 9.68 -3.25
C ASP A 50 -13.99 10.58 -2.16
N ARG A 51 -13.56 10.00 -1.04
CA ARG A 51 -12.88 10.76 0.01
C ARG A 51 -11.53 11.30 -0.48
N GLU A 52 -11.06 12.35 0.17
CA GLU A 52 -9.79 12.99 -0.19
C GLU A 52 -8.62 12.01 -0.15
N CYS A 53 -7.78 12.07 -1.20
CA CYS A 53 -6.65 11.17 -1.37
C CYS A 53 -5.32 11.80 -0.94
N VAL A 54 -4.43 10.94 -0.48
CA VAL A 54 -2.98 11.18 -0.39
C VAL A 54 -2.25 10.09 -1.17
N ILE A 55 -1.01 10.36 -1.55
CA ILE A 55 -0.20 9.42 -2.31
C ILE A 55 1.14 9.17 -1.61
N ASP A 56 1.51 7.90 -1.50
CA ASP A 56 2.88 7.47 -1.26
C ASP A 56 3.52 7.16 -2.61
N TYR A 57 4.56 7.90 -2.94
CA TYR A 57 5.37 7.69 -4.14
C TYR A 57 6.78 7.33 -3.69
N LYS A 58 7.21 6.11 -3.96
CA LYS A 58 8.50 5.60 -3.48
C LYS A 58 9.25 4.94 -4.62
N VAL A 59 10.26 5.62 -5.12
CA VAL A 59 11.26 5.06 -6.03
C VAL A 59 12.55 4.94 -5.25
N ARG A 60 12.96 3.71 -4.96
CA ARG A 60 14.11 3.42 -4.09
C ARG A 60 15.07 2.43 -4.71
N THR A 61 16.36 2.70 -4.53
CA THR A 61 17.40 1.69 -4.71
C THR A 61 17.49 0.85 -3.43
N LEU A 62 17.26 -0.44 -3.57
CA LEU A 62 17.24 -1.41 -2.46
C LEU A 62 18.39 -2.39 -2.59
N LYS A 63 18.92 -2.83 -1.45
CA LYS A 63 19.86 -3.93 -1.33
C LYS A 63 19.13 -5.25 -1.09
N ALA A 64 19.69 -6.35 -1.53
CA ALA A 64 19.19 -7.70 -1.20
C ALA A 64 18.92 -7.80 0.32
N GLY A 65 17.75 -8.30 0.68
CA GLY A 65 17.30 -8.40 2.08
C GLY A 65 16.43 -7.25 2.57
N ASP A 66 16.33 -6.14 1.84
CA ASP A 66 15.47 -5.01 2.21
C ASP A 66 14.02 -5.22 1.78
N THR A 67 13.08 -4.63 2.53
CA THR A 67 11.66 -4.55 2.15
C THR A 67 11.30 -3.23 1.47
N GLY A 68 12.11 -2.21 1.63
CA GLY A 68 11.81 -0.84 1.22
C GLY A 68 10.87 -0.08 2.14
N SER A 69 10.23 -0.73 3.10
CA SER A 69 9.34 -0.09 4.09
C SER A 69 9.94 -0.04 5.49
N GLY A 70 10.93 -0.88 5.77
CA GLY A 70 11.48 -1.08 7.12
C GLY A 70 10.56 -1.87 8.05
N ILE A 71 9.39 -2.30 7.57
CA ILE A 71 8.46 -3.13 8.33
C ILE A 71 8.53 -4.56 7.77
N TYR A 72 8.84 -5.50 8.65
CA TYR A 72 8.91 -6.91 8.31
C TYR A 72 7.68 -7.64 8.86
N GLY A 73 7.17 -8.58 8.06
CA GLY A 73 6.00 -9.38 8.42
C GLY A 73 4.66 -8.69 8.15
N TYR A 74 3.59 -9.40 8.48
CA TYR A 74 2.22 -8.91 8.27
C TYR A 74 1.85 -7.79 9.25
N HIS A 75 1.17 -6.79 8.74
CA HIS A 75 0.71 -5.62 9.51
C HIS A 75 -0.56 -5.02 8.88
N LEU A 76 -1.14 -4.06 9.58
CA LEU A 76 -2.23 -3.22 9.10
C LEU A 76 -1.69 -1.81 8.82
N ASP A 77 -2.06 -1.23 7.68
CA ASP A 77 -1.72 0.15 7.38
C ASP A 77 -2.63 1.12 8.11
N CYS A 78 -2.06 2.25 8.52
CA CYS A 78 -2.79 3.35 9.12
C CYS A 78 -3.61 2.98 10.37
N CYS A 79 -3.40 1.80 10.92
CA CYS A 79 -4.04 1.34 12.16
C CYS A 79 -3.01 1.23 13.27
N ASN A 80 -3.23 1.93 14.37
CA ASN A 80 -2.42 1.77 15.58
C ASN A 80 -2.88 0.56 16.40
N ASP A 81 -4.12 0.12 16.17
CA ASP A 81 -4.76 -0.95 16.89
C ASP A 81 -5.66 -1.74 15.94
N ILE A 82 -5.67 -3.07 16.04
CA ILE A 82 -6.58 -3.94 15.29
C ILE A 82 -8.05 -3.72 15.68
N TRP A 83 -8.30 -3.08 16.82
CA TRP A 83 -9.61 -2.78 17.37
C TRP A 83 -10.14 -1.41 17.00
N ASP A 84 -9.42 -0.63 16.22
CA ASP A 84 -9.88 0.69 15.80
C ASP A 84 -11.24 0.61 15.08
N ASP A 85 -12.25 1.21 15.70
CA ASP A 85 -13.60 1.29 15.17
C ASP A 85 -13.77 2.58 14.36
N PHE A 86 -13.36 2.54 13.10
CA PHE A 86 -13.51 3.64 12.16
C PHE A 86 -13.68 3.09 10.75
N GLU A 87 -14.18 3.90 9.87
CA GLU A 87 -14.26 3.55 8.46
C GLU A 87 -12.84 3.41 7.88
N PRO A 88 -12.47 2.23 7.36
CA PRO A 88 -11.12 1.99 6.87
C PRO A 88 -10.80 2.87 5.66
N GLU A 89 -9.54 3.21 5.52
CA GLU A 89 -9.02 3.78 4.28
C GLU A 89 -9.11 2.77 3.16
N THR A 90 -9.34 3.27 1.94
CA THR A 90 -9.23 2.48 0.71
C THR A 90 -7.89 2.76 0.05
N HIS A 91 -7.19 1.72 -0.33
CA HIS A 91 -5.89 1.80 -0.99
C HIS A 91 -5.95 1.22 -2.40
N LEU A 92 -5.27 1.89 -3.32
CA LEU A 92 -4.81 1.34 -4.58
C LEU A 92 -3.28 1.28 -4.54
N ILE A 93 -2.70 0.10 -4.70
CA ILE A 93 -1.26 -0.09 -4.64
C ILE A 93 -0.71 -0.69 -5.92
N TYR A 94 0.41 -0.16 -6.37
CA TYR A 94 1.21 -0.63 -7.50
C TYR A 94 2.64 -0.85 -7.04
N SER A 95 3.26 -1.94 -7.48
CA SER A 95 4.68 -2.16 -7.20
C SER A 95 5.38 -2.93 -8.32
N THR A 96 6.69 -2.73 -8.42
CA THR A 96 7.58 -3.47 -9.29
C THR A 96 8.49 -4.37 -8.46
N VAL A 97 9.17 -5.33 -9.09
CA VAL A 97 10.15 -6.27 -8.52
C VAL A 97 9.51 -7.31 -7.61
N VAL A 98 8.87 -6.91 -6.52
CA VAL A 98 8.11 -7.80 -5.63
C VAL A 98 6.74 -7.19 -5.36
N GLY A 99 5.72 -8.03 -5.41
CA GLY A 99 4.34 -7.65 -5.08
C GLY A 99 4.07 -7.75 -3.58
N THR A 100 3.05 -7.04 -3.13
CA THR A 100 2.56 -7.15 -1.75
C THR A 100 1.90 -8.50 -1.53
N LYS A 101 2.10 -9.09 -0.36
CA LYS A 101 1.39 -10.29 0.10
C LYS A 101 0.20 -9.87 0.95
N PHE A 102 -0.95 -10.50 0.71
CA PHE A 102 -2.18 -10.25 1.45
C PHE A 102 -2.73 -11.54 2.05
N LEU A 103 -3.36 -11.43 3.21
CA LEU A 103 -4.21 -12.48 3.76
C LEU A 103 -5.65 -12.21 3.34
N LEU A 104 -6.25 -13.13 2.57
CA LEU A 104 -7.54 -12.93 1.93
C LEU A 104 -8.74 -13.35 2.77
N ASP A 105 -8.57 -14.33 3.64
CA ASP A 105 -9.67 -14.85 4.42
C ASP A 105 -10.08 -13.87 5.52
N PRO A 106 -11.37 -13.72 5.79
CA PRO A 106 -11.81 -13.01 6.97
C PRO A 106 -11.21 -13.62 8.23
N ILE A 107 -10.56 -12.80 9.05
CA ILE A 107 -9.94 -13.24 10.29
C ILE A 107 -10.81 -12.74 11.44
N ASP A 108 -11.31 -13.67 12.27
CA ASP A 108 -11.96 -13.31 13.53
C ASP A 108 -10.89 -12.88 14.54
N ILE A 109 -10.86 -11.60 14.83
CA ILE A 109 -9.90 -11.01 15.77
C ILE A 109 -10.42 -10.97 17.21
N THR A 110 -11.62 -11.48 17.47
CA THR A 110 -12.21 -11.51 18.81
C THR A 110 -11.36 -12.31 19.78
N GLY A 111 -10.99 -11.72 20.89
CA GLY A 111 -10.21 -12.37 21.95
C GLY A 111 -8.69 -12.30 21.78
N TYR A 112 -8.18 -11.73 20.68
CA TYR A 112 -6.76 -11.49 20.48
C TYR A 112 -6.37 -10.05 20.85
N ASN A 113 -5.14 -9.87 21.34
CA ASN A 113 -4.62 -8.57 21.77
C ASN A 113 -3.63 -7.94 20.80
N SER A 114 -3.15 -8.70 19.82
CA SER A 114 -2.17 -8.21 18.85
C SER A 114 -2.28 -8.93 17.50
N VAL A 115 -1.72 -8.33 16.45
CA VAL A 115 -1.61 -8.95 15.13
C VAL A 115 -0.81 -10.25 15.20
N GLN A 116 0.24 -10.30 16.01
CA GLN A 116 1.07 -11.49 16.19
C GLN A 116 0.29 -12.66 16.79
N GLU A 117 -0.58 -12.40 17.78
CA GLU A 117 -1.46 -13.44 18.34
C GLU A 117 -2.44 -13.95 17.30
N VAL A 118 -3.04 -13.06 16.49
CA VAL A 118 -3.94 -13.45 15.40
C VAL A 118 -3.21 -14.37 14.42
N LEU A 119 -2.04 -13.98 13.95
CA LEU A 119 -1.26 -14.76 12.99
C LEU A 119 -0.82 -16.13 13.54
N ALA A 120 -0.52 -16.20 14.82
CA ALA A 120 -0.10 -17.45 15.47
C ALA A 120 -1.24 -18.46 15.62
N ASN A 121 -2.50 -18.01 15.64
CA ASN A 121 -3.67 -18.82 15.96
C ASN A 121 -4.68 -18.96 14.82
N THR A 122 -4.42 -18.35 13.68
CA THR A 122 -5.32 -18.42 12.52
C THR A 122 -4.60 -18.92 11.29
N GLU A 123 -5.29 -19.74 10.50
CA GLU A 123 -4.87 -20.11 9.15
C GLU A 123 -5.60 -19.20 8.17
N SER A 124 -4.89 -18.69 7.18
CA SER A 124 -5.44 -17.84 6.14
C SER A 124 -4.73 -18.10 4.81
N MET A 125 -5.46 -17.94 3.72
CA MET A 125 -4.89 -18.04 2.39
C MET A 125 -4.04 -16.80 2.10
N GLU A 126 -2.77 -17.01 1.75
CA GLU A 126 -1.88 -15.96 1.30
C GLU A 126 -2.05 -15.71 -0.20
N TYR A 127 -2.22 -14.46 -0.56
CA TYR A 127 -2.25 -14.00 -1.95
C TYR A 127 -1.04 -13.13 -2.26
N ASN A 128 -0.24 -13.55 -3.23
CA ASN A 128 0.90 -12.79 -3.73
C ASN A 128 0.45 -11.92 -4.89
N ALA A 129 0.34 -10.61 -4.68
CA ALA A 129 -0.04 -9.68 -5.73
C ALA A 129 1.00 -9.69 -6.87
N PRO A 130 0.61 -9.93 -8.12
CA PRO A 130 1.52 -9.81 -9.25
C PRO A 130 2.09 -8.39 -9.34
N VAL A 131 3.37 -8.28 -9.68
CA VAL A 131 3.99 -6.98 -9.99
C VAL A 131 3.35 -6.35 -11.22
N GLU A 132 3.45 -5.03 -11.34
CA GLU A 132 2.90 -4.26 -12.46
C GLU A 132 1.37 -4.25 -12.56
N TRP A 133 0.67 -4.77 -11.52
CA TRP A 133 -0.78 -4.68 -11.39
C TRP A 133 -1.15 -3.78 -10.22
N VAL A 134 -2.17 -2.94 -10.44
CA VAL A 134 -2.78 -2.16 -9.36
C VAL A 134 -3.78 -3.05 -8.62
N HIS A 135 -3.67 -3.07 -7.29
CA HIS A 135 -4.55 -3.82 -6.39
C HIS A 135 -5.30 -2.89 -5.47
N GLN A 136 -6.55 -3.21 -5.21
CA GLN A 136 -7.39 -2.52 -4.24
C GLN A 136 -7.50 -3.33 -2.96
N TYR A 137 -7.32 -2.66 -1.81
CA TYR A 137 -7.52 -3.24 -0.49
C TYR A 137 -7.89 -2.14 0.51
N THR A 138 -8.24 -2.51 1.72
CA THR A 138 -8.51 -1.55 2.81
C THR A 138 -7.47 -1.68 3.92
N SER A 139 -7.39 -0.67 4.77
CA SER A 139 -6.48 -0.67 5.93
C SER A 139 -6.76 -1.79 6.95
N LYS A 140 -7.90 -2.49 6.83
CA LYS A 140 -8.24 -3.66 7.66
C LYS A 140 -7.68 -4.99 7.11
N VAL A 141 -7.05 -4.99 5.95
CA VAL A 141 -6.46 -6.19 5.34
C VAL A 141 -5.02 -6.35 5.79
N LEU A 142 -4.71 -7.48 6.42
CA LEU A 142 -3.34 -7.83 6.79
C LEU A 142 -2.50 -8.06 5.54
N HIS A 143 -1.36 -7.41 5.48
CA HIS A 143 -0.45 -7.51 4.34
C HIS A 143 1.00 -7.37 4.77
N SER A 144 1.90 -7.81 3.89
CA SER A 144 3.33 -7.65 4.09
C SER A 144 4.03 -7.31 2.77
N CYS A 145 5.17 -6.63 2.88
CA CYS A 145 6.06 -6.39 1.75
C CYS A 145 7.21 -7.41 1.82
N PRO A 146 7.35 -8.31 0.83
CA PRO A 146 8.45 -9.25 0.80
C PRO A 146 9.80 -8.53 0.69
N ILE A 147 10.85 -9.18 1.15
CA ILE A 147 12.22 -8.73 0.91
C ILE A 147 12.56 -8.88 -0.57
N VAL A 148 13.43 -8.00 -1.07
CA VAL A 148 14.03 -8.18 -2.39
C VAL A 148 15.21 -9.15 -2.29
N GLU A 149 15.36 -10.03 -3.27
CA GLU A 149 16.42 -11.05 -3.28
C GLU A 149 17.74 -10.55 -3.88
N GLU A 150 17.67 -9.49 -4.69
CA GLU A 150 18.79 -8.87 -5.38
C GLU A 150 18.78 -7.36 -5.20
N ASP A 151 19.95 -6.73 -5.37
CA ASP A 151 20.06 -5.28 -5.45
C ASP A 151 19.23 -4.79 -6.65
N CYS A 152 18.33 -3.85 -6.43
CA CYS A 152 17.40 -3.38 -7.46
C CYS A 152 16.88 -1.97 -7.19
N GLN A 153 16.24 -1.38 -8.19
CA GLN A 153 15.36 -0.24 -8.00
C GLN A 153 13.91 -0.73 -7.96
N ARG A 154 13.20 -0.39 -6.91
CA ARG A 154 11.79 -0.71 -6.74
C ARG A 154 10.94 0.55 -6.76
N ILE A 155 9.84 0.47 -7.50
CA ILE A 155 8.78 1.48 -7.51
C ILE A 155 7.62 0.94 -6.70
N LEU A 156 7.12 1.76 -5.76
CA LEU A 156 5.86 1.54 -5.07
C LEU A 156 5.05 2.83 -5.08
N ILE A 157 3.83 2.76 -5.57
CA ILE A 157 2.88 3.88 -5.56
C ILE A 157 1.60 3.41 -4.90
N ARG A 158 1.15 4.16 -3.89
CA ARG A 158 -0.09 3.86 -3.19
C ARG A 158 -0.95 5.12 -3.10
N VAL A 159 -2.15 5.05 -3.65
CA VAL A 159 -3.19 6.08 -3.49
C VAL A 159 -4.08 5.66 -2.34
N THR A 160 -4.26 6.53 -1.36
CA THR A 160 -5.06 6.27 -0.15
C THR A 160 -6.16 7.28 -0.02
N ALA A 161 -7.41 6.83 0.00
CA ALA A 161 -8.58 7.64 0.31
C ALA A 161 -8.99 7.51 1.78
N GLY A 162 -9.41 8.61 2.41
CA GLY A 162 -9.88 8.61 3.80
C GLY A 162 -8.82 8.85 4.87
N PHE A 163 -7.56 9.03 4.50
CA PHE A 163 -6.46 9.23 5.45
C PHE A 163 -6.67 10.43 6.37
N LYS A 164 -7.21 11.53 5.85
CA LYS A 164 -7.49 12.73 6.68
C LYS A 164 -8.60 12.50 7.69
N ASP A 165 -9.60 11.69 7.36
CA ASP A 165 -10.68 11.37 8.28
C ASP A 165 -10.16 10.53 9.45
N ARG A 166 -9.24 9.62 9.16
CA ARG A 166 -8.56 8.84 10.18
C ARG A 166 -7.75 9.69 11.16
N ILE A 167 -6.99 10.68 10.64
CA ILE A 167 -6.25 11.61 11.51
C ILE A 167 -7.20 12.38 12.42
N LYS A 168 -8.34 12.83 11.91
CA LYS A 168 -9.37 13.50 12.71
C LYS A 168 -9.93 12.58 13.81
N HIS A 169 -10.18 11.32 13.47
CA HIS A 169 -10.64 10.32 14.44
C HIS A 169 -9.62 10.08 15.54
N ALA A 170 -8.36 9.88 15.20
CA ALA A 170 -7.28 9.68 16.17
C ALA A 170 -7.10 10.86 17.13
N LYS A 171 -7.32 12.09 16.66
CA LYS A 171 -7.23 13.29 17.51
C LYS A 171 -8.42 13.47 18.47
N ARG A 172 -9.52 12.75 18.26
CA ARG A 172 -10.71 12.79 19.13
C ARG A 172 -10.69 11.75 20.25
N LYS A 173 -9.82 10.76 20.15
CA LYS A 173 -9.55 9.77 21.19
C LYS A 173 -8.52 10.32 22.19
#